data_8592f2e319724975e410ea06413a94e8
#
_entry.id   8592f2e319724975e410ea06413a94e8
#
_cell.length_a   1.000
_cell.length_b   1.000
_cell.length_c   1.000
_cell.angle_alpha   90.00
_cell.angle_beta   90.00
_cell.angle_gamma   90.00
#
_symmetry.space_group_name_H-M   'P 1'
#
loop_
_entity.id
_entity.type
_entity.pdbx_description
1 polymer ?
#
loop_
_entity_poly.entity_id
_entity_poly.type
_entity_poly.pdbx_seq_one_letter_code
_entity_poly.pdbx_strand_id
1 'polypeptide(L)'
;MTKEGKVWGLTEPLLQSPAVEIHRIKVEMGGYCSQHKHQSKINAFYVISGELEIQRWKDYGLCDSTRLFAGDLSIVPAGEMHKFIAHQETEALEIYWAELNHTDIVRENVGGI
;
A
#
# COMPACT_ATOMS: atom_id res chain seq x y z
N MET A 1 -11.90 13.90 -6.19
CA MET A 1 -11.14 13.52 -4.99
C MET A 1 -10.00 14.50 -4.80
N THR A 2 -9.77 14.94 -3.60
CA THR A 2 -8.80 15.98 -3.29
C THR A 2 -7.52 15.42 -2.70
N LYS A 3 -6.39 16.05 -3.05
CA LYS A 3 -5.11 15.79 -2.40
C LYS A 3 -5.18 16.25 -0.95
N GLU A 4 -4.50 15.55 -0.08
CA GLU A 4 -4.45 15.86 1.34
C GLU A 4 -2.98 15.92 1.79
N GLY A 5 -2.61 17.02 2.47
CA GLY A 5 -1.30 17.17 3.06
C GLY A 5 -1.12 16.28 4.28
N LYS A 6 0.05 15.67 4.39
CA LYS A 6 0.47 14.84 5.53
C LYS A 6 1.79 15.38 6.07
N VAL A 7 2.13 15.02 7.31
CA VAL A 7 3.41 15.41 7.92
C VAL A 7 4.59 14.91 7.07
N TRP A 8 4.44 13.75 6.44
CA TRP A 8 5.47 13.10 5.63
C TRP A 8 5.40 13.44 4.13
N GLY A 9 4.38 14.16 3.66
CA GLY A 9 4.22 14.48 2.24
C GLY A 9 2.76 14.69 1.85
N LEU A 10 2.33 14.03 0.78
CA LEU A 10 0.98 14.16 0.22
C LEU A 10 0.34 12.79 0.00
N THR A 11 -0.97 12.74 0.17
CA THR A 11 -1.79 11.62 -0.28
C THR A 11 -2.89 12.11 -1.21
N GLU A 12 -3.13 11.38 -2.30
CA GLU A 12 -4.15 11.70 -3.29
C GLU A 12 -5.00 10.47 -3.54
N PRO A 13 -6.27 10.46 -3.14
CA PRO A 13 -7.16 9.36 -3.50
C PRO A 13 -7.33 9.27 -5.01
N LEU A 14 -7.12 8.08 -5.57
CA LEU A 14 -7.32 7.80 -7.00
C LEU A 14 -8.58 7.00 -7.24
N LEU A 15 -8.91 6.08 -6.32
CA LEU A 15 -10.09 5.23 -6.40
C LEU A 15 -10.61 5.01 -4.98
N GLN A 16 -11.88 5.22 -4.78
CA GLN A 16 -12.57 4.87 -3.54
C GLN A 16 -13.85 4.14 -3.88
N SER A 17 -13.95 2.89 -3.46
CA SER A 17 -15.13 2.06 -3.63
C SER A 17 -15.34 1.24 -2.35
N PRO A 18 -16.48 0.57 -2.19
CA PRO A 18 -16.72 -0.23 -0.98
C PRO A 18 -15.70 -1.37 -0.76
N ALA A 19 -15.06 -1.86 -1.82
CA ALA A 19 -14.18 -3.02 -1.75
C ALA A 19 -12.70 -2.68 -1.95
N VAL A 20 -12.38 -1.55 -2.60
CA VAL A 20 -11.01 -1.17 -2.97
C VAL A 20 -10.81 0.32 -2.81
N GLU A 21 -9.67 0.71 -2.24
CA GLU A 21 -9.18 2.08 -2.27
C GLU A 21 -7.76 2.10 -2.80
N ILE A 22 -7.45 3.10 -3.61
CA ILE A 22 -6.09 3.34 -4.11
C ILE A 22 -5.76 4.80 -3.88
N HIS A 23 -4.62 5.05 -3.25
CA HIS A 23 -4.08 6.38 -3.02
C HIS A 23 -2.70 6.49 -3.64
N ARG A 24 -2.42 7.60 -4.31
CA ARG A 24 -1.05 7.95 -4.66
C ARG A 24 -0.46 8.72 -3.50
N ILE A 25 0.70 8.28 -3.02
CA ILE A 25 1.45 8.97 -1.99
C ILE A 25 2.77 9.51 -2.54
N LYS A 26 3.12 10.70 -2.09
CA LYS A 26 4.44 11.29 -2.30
C LYS A 26 5.03 11.53 -0.92
N VAL A 27 6.14 10.84 -0.64
CA VAL A 27 6.78 10.87 0.66
C VAL A 27 8.13 11.55 0.54
N GLU A 28 8.35 12.56 1.33
CA GLU A 28 9.65 13.25 1.38
C GLU A 28 10.72 12.34 1.95
N MET A 29 11.96 12.49 1.51
CA MET A 29 13.09 11.75 2.06
C MET A 29 13.14 11.92 3.58
N GLY A 30 13.19 10.82 4.32
CA GLY A 30 13.13 10.80 5.77
C GLY A 30 11.72 10.80 6.34
N GLY A 31 10.70 10.96 5.51
CA GLY A 31 9.30 10.93 5.94
C GLY A 31 8.87 9.52 6.36
N TYR A 32 8.00 9.45 7.35
CA TYR A 32 7.46 8.17 7.83
C TYR A 32 6.03 8.37 8.32
N CYS A 33 5.22 7.33 8.18
CA CYS A 33 3.86 7.34 8.71
C CYS A 33 3.82 6.82 10.15
N SER A 34 2.66 6.93 10.79
CA SER A 34 2.46 6.33 12.11
C SER A 34 2.57 4.81 12.05
N GLN A 35 2.99 4.20 13.13
CA GLN A 35 2.88 2.75 13.31
C GLN A 35 1.41 2.44 13.61
N HIS A 36 0.76 1.66 12.72
CA HIS A 36 -0.67 1.39 12.80
C HIS A 36 -1.03 0.07 12.16
N LYS A 37 -2.27 -0.34 12.33
CA LYS A 37 -2.84 -1.53 11.68
C LYS A 37 -4.25 -1.27 11.21
N HIS A 38 -4.68 -2.05 10.22
CA HIS A 38 -6.06 -2.06 9.75
C HIS A 38 -6.70 -3.40 10.11
N GLN A 39 -7.83 -3.38 10.80
CA GLN A 39 -8.44 -4.59 11.34
C GLN A 39 -9.01 -5.52 10.24
N SER A 40 -9.55 -4.94 9.17
CA SER A 40 -10.36 -5.69 8.21
C SER A 40 -10.00 -5.45 6.76
N LYS A 41 -8.90 -4.79 6.46
CA LYS A 41 -8.44 -4.59 5.09
C LYS A 41 -6.96 -4.92 4.93
N ILE A 42 -6.61 -5.39 3.74
CA ILE A 42 -5.25 -5.67 3.32
C ILE A 42 -4.68 -4.37 2.75
N ASN A 43 -3.41 -4.10 3.00
CA ASN A 43 -2.73 -2.90 2.54
C ASN A 43 -1.49 -3.28 1.73
N ALA A 44 -1.45 -2.94 0.46
CA ALA A 44 -0.26 -3.10 -0.37
C ALA A 44 0.39 -1.75 -0.65
N PHE A 45 1.71 -1.79 -0.85
CA PHE A 45 2.51 -0.66 -1.29
C PHE A 45 3.21 -1.02 -2.57
N TYR A 46 2.98 -0.25 -3.62
CA TYR A 46 3.65 -0.39 -4.91
C TYR A 46 4.48 0.86 -5.18
N VAL A 47 5.79 0.72 -5.28
CA VAL A 47 6.69 1.86 -5.46
C VAL A 47 6.82 2.19 -6.94
N ILE A 48 6.56 3.45 -7.28
CA ILE A 48 6.72 3.99 -8.64
C ILE A 48 8.15 4.51 -8.79
N SER A 49 8.64 5.26 -7.80
CA SER A 49 9.99 5.80 -7.78
C SER A 49 10.47 6.02 -6.35
N GLY A 50 11.77 6.00 -6.14
CA GLY A 50 12.39 6.21 -4.84
C GLY A 50 12.73 4.92 -4.11
N GLU A 51 12.74 5.00 -2.78
CA GLU A 51 13.07 3.87 -1.92
C GLU A 51 12.21 3.95 -0.66
N LEU A 52 11.35 2.96 -0.47
CA LEU A 52 10.41 2.90 0.65
C LEU A 52 10.69 1.64 1.48
N GLU A 53 10.92 1.81 2.76
CA GLU A 53 11.03 0.69 3.70
C GLU A 53 9.67 0.44 4.32
N ILE A 54 9.23 -0.84 4.31
CA ILE A 54 8.02 -1.27 5.00
C ILE A 54 8.44 -2.08 6.20
N GLN A 55 8.14 -1.58 7.39
CA GLN A 55 8.35 -2.28 8.65
C GLN A 55 7.06 -2.94 9.06
N ARG A 56 7.12 -4.22 9.43
CA ARG A 56 5.97 -5.02 9.82
C ARG A 56 6.28 -5.71 11.15
N TRP A 57 5.38 -5.57 12.12
CA TRP A 57 5.52 -6.20 13.43
C TRP A 57 4.70 -7.47 13.46
N LYS A 58 5.42 -8.58 13.55
CA LYS A 58 4.83 -9.91 13.71
C LYS A 58 4.40 -10.13 15.15
N ASP A 59 3.61 -11.17 15.39
CA ASP A 59 3.37 -11.66 16.75
C ASP A 59 4.73 -11.92 17.42
N TYR A 60 4.81 -11.71 18.72
CA TYR A 60 6.05 -11.80 19.50
C TYR A 60 6.98 -10.59 19.38
N GLY A 61 6.53 -9.46 18.81
CA GLY A 61 7.30 -8.24 18.74
C GLY A 61 8.43 -8.24 17.72
N LEU A 62 8.51 -9.25 16.86
CA LEU A 62 9.53 -9.31 15.82
C LEU A 62 9.19 -8.33 14.70
N CYS A 63 10.12 -7.46 14.35
CA CYS A 63 9.96 -6.51 13.26
C CYS A 63 10.68 -7.00 12.00
N ASP A 64 9.91 -7.21 10.93
CA ASP A 64 10.45 -7.43 9.59
C ASP A 64 10.56 -6.10 8.87
N SER A 65 11.65 -5.92 8.14
CA SER A 65 11.86 -4.74 7.32
C SER A 65 12.17 -5.14 5.89
N THR A 66 11.46 -4.53 4.94
CA THR A 66 11.65 -4.77 3.51
C THR A 66 11.84 -3.43 2.81
N ARG A 67 12.88 -3.33 1.98
CA ARG A 67 13.14 -2.16 1.14
C ARG A 67 12.53 -2.36 -0.24
N LEU A 68 11.71 -1.41 -0.67
CA LEU A 68 11.03 -1.41 -1.96
C LEU A 68 11.62 -0.33 -2.85
N PHE A 69 11.94 -0.70 -4.08
CA PHE A 69 12.39 0.18 -5.15
C PHE A 69 11.35 0.20 -6.26
N ALA A 70 11.56 1.02 -7.30
CA ALA A 70 10.61 1.13 -8.41
C ALA A 70 10.21 -0.24 -8.95
N GLY A 71 8.90 -0.49 -9.01
CA GLY A 71 8.33 -1.75 -9.47
C GLY A 71 8.13 -2.82 -8.41
N ASP A 72 8.58 -2.58 -7.18
CA ASP A 72 8.42 -3.53 -6.07
C ASP A 72 7.08 -3.36 -5.38
N LEU A 73 6.54 -4.47 -4.90
CA LEU A 73 5.28 -4.55 -4.17
C LEU A 73 5.48 -5.26 -2.83
N SER A 74 4.90 -4.71 -1.78
CA SER A 74 4.78 -5.38 -0.47
C SER A 74 3.32 -5.42 -0.07
N ILE A 75 2.89 -6.53 0.52
CA ILE A 75 1.51 -6.72 0.99
C ILE A 75 1.53 -6.93 2.50
N VAL A 76 0.74 -6.10 3.20
CA VAL A 76 0.54 -6.21 4.64
C VAL A 76 -0.83 -6.80 4.90
N PRO A 77 -0.92 -7.97 5.54
CA PRO A 77 -2.21 -8.57 5.87
C PRO A 77 -3.04 -7.70 6.82
N ALA A 78 -4.35 -7.91 6.82
CA ALA A 78 -5.22 -7.31 7.82
C ALA A 78 -4.77 -7.70 9.23
N GLY A 79 -4.83 -6.76 10.17
CA GLY A 79 -4.48 -6.97 11.56
C GLY A 79 -3.00 -6.86 11.88
N GLU A 80 -2.12 -6.73 10.89
CA GLU A 80 -0.68 -6.63 11.13
C GLU A 80 -0.24 -5.17 11.29
N MET A 81 0.46 -4.87 12.38
CA MET A 81 1.02 -3.55 12.64
C MET A 81 2.14 -3.25 11.66
N HIS A 82 2.16 -2.05 11.09
CA HIS A 82 3.14 -1.67 10.10
C HIS A 82 3.38 -0.17 10.06
N LYS A 83 4.47 0.22 9.39
CA LYS A 83 4.78 1.61 9.11
C LYS A 83 5.71 1.68 7.90
N PHE A 84 5.66 2.78 7.13
CA PHE A 84 6.63 3.03 6.07
C PHE A 84 7.60 4.14 6.44
N ILE A 85 8.80 4.08 5.86
CA ILE A 85 9.85 5.11 5.97
C ILE A 85 10.43 5.30 4.57
N ALA A 86 10.50 6.55 4.10
CA ALA A 86 11.14 6.87 2.83
C ALA A 86 12.62 7.17 3.02
N HIS A 87 13.48 6.41 2.36
CA HIS A 87 14.94 6.64 2.37
C HIS A 87 15.38 7.57 1.23
N GLN A 88 14.51 7.78 0.27
CA GLN A 88 14.61 8.77 -0.80
C GLN A 88 13.24 9.40 -0.98
N GLU A 89 13.15 10.51 -1.68
CA GLU A 89 11.86 11.03 -2.11
C GLU A 89 11.16 9.93 -2.91
N THR A 90 9.96 9.55 -2.49
CA THR A 90 9.27 8.36 -2.99
C THR A 90 7.89 8.72 -3.51
N GLU A 91 7.54 8.14 -4.65
CA GLU A 91 6.17 8.08 -5.16
C GLU A 91 5.73 6.64 -5.17
N ALA A 92 4.58 6.37 -4.57
CA ALA A 92 4.06 5.02 -4.43
C ALA A 92 2.54 5.02 -4.48
N LEU A 93 1.98 3.82 -4.66
CA LEU A 93 0.54 3.59 -4.50
C LEU A 93 0.32 2.83 -3.21
N GLU A 94 -0.61 3.32 -2.38
CA GLU A 94 -1.20 2.55 -1.30
C GLU A 94 -2.48 1.94 -1.82
N ILE A 95 -2.62 0.63 -1.69
CA ILE A 95 -3.75 -0.12 -2.21
C ILE A 95 -4.38 -0.86 -1.04
N TYR A 96 -5.69 -0.66 -0.84
CA TYR A 96 -6.46 -1.31 0.22
C TYR A 96 -7.58 -2.11 -0.42
N TRP A 97 -7.78 -3.33 0.06
CA TRP A 97 -8.92 -4.15 -0.39
C TRP A 97 -9.37 -5.13 0.68
N ALA A 98 -10.62 -5.59 0.54
CA ALA A 98 -11.13 -6.74 1.26
C ALA A 98 -10.89 -8.00 0.41
N GLU A 99 -11.26 -9.15 0.95
CA GLU A 99 -11.13 -10.43 0.25
C GLU A 99 -11.93 -10.43 -1.05
N LEU A 100 -11.28 -10.88 -2.13
CA LEU A 100 -11.89 -11.01 -3.45
C LEU A 100 -12.08 -12.49 -3.79
N ASN A 101 -13.16 -12.79 -4.53
CA ASN A 101 -13.35 -14.09 -5.14
C ASN A 101 -12.72 -14.09 -6.52
N HIS A 102 -11.51 -14.65 -6.63
CA HIS A 102 -10.73 -14.67 -7.85
C HIS A 102 -11.35 -15.50 -8.98
N THR A 103 -12.32 -16.35 -8.65
CA THR A 103 -13.02 -17.19 -9.63
C THR A 103 -14.35 -16.59 -10.09
N ASP A 104 -14.68 -15.37 -9.63
CA ASP A 104 -15.91 -14.70 -10.00
C ASP A 104 -15.84 -14.14 -11.41
N ILE A 105 -16.11 -15.02 -12.38
CA ILE A 105 -16.16 -14.69 -13.79
C ILE A 105 -17.09 -15.65 -14.52
N VAL A 106 -17.93 -15.13 -15.39
CA VAL A 106 -18.78 -15.90 -16.30
C VAL A 106 -18.41 -15.51 -17.71
N ARG A 107 -18.05 -16.51 -18.53
CA ARG A 107 -17.56 -16.27 -19.90
C ARG A 107 -18.57 -16.78 -20.92
N GLU A 108 -18.82 -16.00 -21.96
CA GLU A 108 -19.56 -16.45 -23.14
C GLU A 108 -18.65 -17.05 -24.19
N ASN A 109 -17.41 -16.62 -24.23
CA ASN A 109 -16.39 -17.16 -25.15
C ASN A 109 -15.00 -17.00 -24.53
N VAL A 110 -14.01 -17.58 -25.20
CA VAL A 110 -12.59 -17.41 -24.88
C VAL A 110 -12.06 -16.27 -25.76
N GLY A 111 -11.45 -15.26 -25.15
CA GLY A 111 -10.83 -14.18 -25.90
C GLY A 111 -9.69 -14.67 -26.78
N GLY A 112 -9.24 -13.81 -27.70
CA GLY A 112 -8.12 -14.16 -28.61
C GLY A 112 -7.56 -12.91 -29.27
N ILE A 113 -6.65 -13.13 -30.20
CA ILE A 113 -5.99 -12.07 -30.96
C ILE A 113 -6.77 -11.78 -32.23
#